data_e4acf446a0be5e081d47f8a4390700fb
#
_entry.id   e4acf446a0be5e081d47f8a4390700fb
#
_cell.length_a   1.000
_cell.length_b   1.000
_cell.length_c   1.000
_cell.angle_alpha   90.00
_cell.angle_beta   90.00
_cell.angle_gamma   90.00
#
_symmetry.space_group_name_H-M   'P 1'
#
loop_
_entity.id
_entity.type
_entity.pdbx_description
1 polymer ?
#
loop_
_entity_poly.entity_id
_entity_poly.type
_entity_poly.pdbx_seq_one_letter_code
_entity_poly.pdbx_strand_id
1 'polypeptide(L)'
;ADEMGSAATFRGYAPEYGYDFLREKIADYYKRFSVSRNSEEIFVSDGAKSDVGNIVDILGDNEILIPDPVYPVYLDSNVMSGHKISLLKGTRENGFLPMPDNTDKKPYVIYLCSPNNPTGAVYNREQLKAWVDFANEAGSLIIFDSAYEAFISGDYPHSIYEIDGADSCAVEICSFSKTAGFTGTR
;
A
#
# COMPACT_ATOMS: atom_id res chain seq x y z
N ALA A 1 5.04 30.17 -5.93
CA ALA A 1 5.01 31.56 -5.46
C ALA A 1 3.86 32.34 -6.11
N ASP A 2 3.68 32.27 -7.41
CA ASP A 2 2.67 33.04 -8.15
C ASP A 2 1.23 32.65 -7.77
N GLU A 3 0.97 31.35 -7.59
CA GLU A 3 -0.33 30.85 -7.15
C GLU A 3 -0.70 31.34 -5.73
N MET A 4 0.28 31.43 -4.84
CA MET A 4 0.06 31.89 -3.47
C MET A 4 -0.15 33.42 -3.39
N GLY A 5 0.30 34.16 -4.39
CA GLY A 5 0.16 35.62 -4.48
C GLY A 5 -1.17 36.09 -5.05
N SER A 6 -2.01 35.19 -5.54
CA SER A 6 -3.29 35.53 -6.17
C SER A 6 -4.47 34.96 -5.38
N ALA A 7 -5.44 35.81 -5.02
CA ALA A 7 -6.66 35.40 -4.33
C ALA A 7 -7.47 34.33 -5.12
N ALA A 8 -7.34 34.33 -6.46
CA ALA A 8 -8.05 33.37 -7.32
C ALA A 8 -7.42 31.99 -7.33
N THR A 9 -6.12 31.88 -7.03
CA THR A 9 -5.36 30.62 -7.06
C THR A 9 -4.84 30.22 -5.71
N PHE A 10 -4.94 31.09 -4.70
CA PHE A 10 -4.55 30.77 -3.32
C PHE A 10 -5.31 29.55 -2.80
N ARG A 11 -4.55 28.60 -2.27
CA ARG A 11 -5.10 27.39 -1.65
C ARG A 11 -4.74 27.39 -0.18
N GLY A 12 -5.76 27.49 0.67
CA GLY A 12 -5.62 27.36 2.12
C GLY A 12 -5.62 25.90 2.56
N TYR A 13 -6.35 25.59 3.62
CA TYR A 13 -6.57 24.20 4.04
C TYR A 13 -7.26 23.42 2.93
N ALA A 14 -6.68 22.28 2.58
CA ALA A 14 -7.31 21.34 1.66
C ALA A 14 -8.53 20.66 2.31
N PRO A 15 -9.46 20.11 1.51
CA PRO A 15 -10.40 19.13 1.99
C PRO A 15 -9.65 17.94 2.64
N GLU A 16 -10.26 17.30 3.63
CA GLU A 16 -9.65 16.19 4.41
C GLU A 16 -9.08 15.06 3.54
N TYR A 17 -9.72 14.76 2.42
CA TYR A 17 -9.29 13.73 1.46
C TYR A 17 -8.29 14.24 0.41
N GLY A 18 -7.93 15.49 0.43
CA GLY A 18 -7.14 16.15 -0.61
C GLY A 18 -8.00 16.85 -1.66
N TYR A 19 -7.35 17.68 -2.49
CA TYR A 19 -8.04 18.42 -3.56
C TYR A 19 -8.58 17.49 -4.65
N ASP A 20 -9.80 17.74 -5.10
CA ASP A 20 -10.48 16.92 -6.12
C ASP A 20 -9.67 16.78 -7.40
N PHE A 21 -9.09 17.88 -7.90
CA PHE A 21 -8.28 17.86 -9.12
C PHE A 21 -7.08 16.90 -9.01
N LEU A 22 -6.49 16.74 -7.81
CA LEU A 22 -5.37 15.82 -7.59
C LEU A 22 -5.87 14.39 -7.51
N ARG A 23 -6.95 14.15 -6.77
CA ARG A 23 -7.56 12.81 -6.65
C ARG A 23 -8.04 12.29 -8.00
N GLU A 24 -8.64 13.15 -8.84
CA GLU A 24 -9.00 12.83 -10.23
C GLU A 24 -7.78 12.45 -11.07
N LYS A 25 -6.65 13.17 -10.92
CA LYS A 25 -5.41 12.85 -11.63
C LYS A 25 -4.77 11.55 -11.14
N ILE A 26 -4.90 11.23 -9.86
CA ILE A 26 -4.47 9.93 -9.33
C ILE A 26 -5.36 8.82 -9.89
N ALA A 27 -6.67 9.00 -9.94
CA ALA A 27 -7.59 8.05 -10.58
C ALA A 27 -7.24 7.82 -12.06
N ASP A 28 -6.91 8.89 -12.80
CA ASP A 28 -6.43 8.78 -14.19
C ASP A 28 -5.08 8.01 -14.28
N TYR A 29 -4.21 8.15 -13.29
CA TYR A 29 -2.94 7.41 -13.25
C TYR A 29 -3.16 5.90 -13.17
N TYR A 30 -4.11 5.43 -12.36
CA TYR A 30 -4.46 4.01 -12.24
C TYR A 30 -4.96 3.39 -13.56
N LYS A 31 -5.58 4.17 -14.44
CA LYS A 31 -6.02 3.69 -15.76
C LYS A 31 -4.88 3.17 -16.63
N ARG A 32 -3.63 3.61 -16.36
CA ARG A 32 -2.43 3.10 -17.05
C ARG A 32 -2.20 1.61 -16.80
N PHE A 33 -2.70 1.10 -15.68
CA PHE A 33 -2.62 -0.31 -15.27
C PHE A 33 -3.93 -1.05 -15.51
N SER A 34 -4.84 -0.47 -16.29
CA SER A 34 -6.19 -1.00 -16.52
C SER A 34 -7.04 -1.08 -15.24
N VAL A 35 -6.68 -0.32 -14.21
CA VAL A 35 -7.42 -0.21 -12.95
C VAL A 35 -8.33 1.02 -13.00
N SER A 36 -9.61 0.82 -12.72
CA SER A 36 -10.59 1.90 -12.62
C SER A 36 -10.82 2.26 -11.15
N ARG A 37 -10.58 3.53 -10.79
CA ARG A 37 -10.83 4.07 -9.46
C ARG A 37 -11.64 5.36 -9.57
N ASN A 38 -12.52 5.59 -8.59
CA ASN A 38 -13.18 6.87 -8.43
C ASN A 38 -12.33 7.78 -7.55
N SER A 39 -12.39 9.08 -7.75
CA SER A 39 -11.67 10.03 -6.91
C SER A 39 -12.08 9.95 -5.43
N GLU A 40 -13.28 9.50 -5.14
CA GLU A 40 -13.79 9.31 -3.78
C GLU A 40 -13.13 8.14 -3.02
N GLU A 41 -12.49 7.21 -3.75
CA GLU A 41 -11.73 6.09 -3.19
C GLU A 41 -10.28 6.48 -2.89
N ILE A 42 -9.88 7.73 -3.17
CA ILE A 42 -8.50 8.20 -3.06
C ILE A 42 -8.40 9.21 -1.93
N PHE A 43 -7.47 8.94 -1.02
CA PHE A 43 -7.08 9.82 0.07
C PHE A 43 -5.65 10.32 -0.14
N VAL A 44 -5.43 11.62 -0.01
CA VAL A 44 -4.11 12.25 -0.14
C VAL A 44 -3.61 12.69 1.22
N SER A 45 -2.48 12.14 1.63
CA SER A 45 -1.84 12.43 2.92
C SER A 45 -0.50 13.16 2.73
N ASP A 46 0.21 13.37 3.83
CA ASP A 46 1.56 13.91 3.85
C ASP A 46 2.66 12.85 3.59
N GLY A 47 2.28 11.64 3.23
CA GLY A 47 3.17 10.59 2.74
C GLY A 47 2.88 9.20 3.31
N ALA A 48 3.25 8.17 2.54
CA ALA A 48 3.00 6.77 2.84
C ALA A 48 3.46 6.32 4.25
N LYS A 49 4.54 6.91 4.78
CA LYS A 49 4.99 6.58 6.14
C LYS A 49 3.97 7.00 7.19
N SER A 50 3.36 8.17 7.04
CA SER A 50 2.30 8.65 7.92
C SER A 50 1.06 7.76 7.82
N ASP A 51 0.69 7.37 6.59
CA ASP A 51 -0.45 6.48 6.36
C ASP A 51 -0.24 5.12 7.03
N VAL A 52 0.94 4.52 6.85
CA VAL A 52 1.30 3.24 7.49
C VAL A 52 1.29 3.36 9.02
N GLY A 53 1.76 4.50 9.56
CA GLY A 53 1.78 4.72 11.01
C GLY A 53 0.40 4.96 11.60
N ASN A 54 -0.48 5.67 10.87
CA ASN A 54 -1.79 6.06 11.36
C ASN A 54 -2.87 4.99 11.15
N ILE A 55 -2.75 4.18 10.09
CA ILE A 55 -3.75 3.14 9.79
C ILE A 55 -3.89 2.13 10.92
N VAL A 56 -2.85 1.94 11.73
CA VAL A 56 -2.89 1.02 12.88
C VAL A 56 -3.96 1.38 13.90
N ASP A 57 -4.32 2.66 14.03
CA ASP A 57 -5.32 3.14 14.99
C ASP A 57 -6.73 2.65 14.64
N ILE A 58 -6.99 2.29 13.39
CA ILE A 58 -8.30 1.82 12.93
C ILE A 58 -8.36 0.32 12.72
N LEU A 59 -7.24 -0.40 12.86
CA LEU A 59 -7.18 -1.84 12.56
C LEU A 59 -7.76 -2.72 13.67
N GLY A 60 -7.98 -2.17 14.86
CA GLY A 60 -8.49 -2.93 16.01
C GLY A 60 -7.51 -4.01 16.49
N ASP A 61 -8.00 -4.93 17.32
CA ASP A 61 -7.19 -5.99 17.93
C ASP A 61 -7.08 -7.21 16.99
N ASN A 62 -6.32 -7.03 15.90
CA ASN A 62 -6.06 -8.07 14.91
C ASN A 62 -4.61 -8.57 14.99
N GLU A 63 -4.39 -9.81 14.61
CA GLU A 63 -3.04 -10.33 14.42
C GLU A 63 -2.48 -9.83 13.09
N ILE A 64 -1.23 -9.36 13.13
CA ILE A 64 -0.55 -8.73 11.99
C ILE A 64 0.44 -9.72 11.37
N LEU A 65 0.36 -9.95 10.06
CA LEU A 65 1.36 -10.70 9.30
C LEU A 65 2.29 -9.74 8.59
N ILE A 66 3.59 -9.87 8.84
CA ILE A 66 4.62 -8.99 8.26
C ILE A 66 5.72 -9.86 7.64
N PRO A 67 6.03 -9.72 6.32
CA PRO A 67 7.23 -10.31 5.73
C PRO A 67 8.51 -9.79 6.39
N ASP A 68 9.52 -10.65 6.50
CA ASP A 68 10.85 -10.29 7.03
C ASP A 68 11.94 -10.86 6.10
N PRO A 69 12.82 -10.00 5.53
CA PRO A 69 13.00 -8.56 5.79
C PRO A 69 12.01 -7.66 5.06
N VAL A 70 11.64 -6.55 5.70
CA VAL A 70 10.72 -5.54 5.16
C VAL A 70 11.03 -4.16 5.74
N TYR A 71 10.35 -3.13 5.27
CA TYR A 71 10.44 -1.77 5.80
C TYR A 71 10.05 -1.72 7.29
N PRO A 72 10.95 -1.25 8.20
CA PRO A 72 10.77 -1.41 9.64
C PRO A 72 9.49 -0.78 10.21
N VAL A 73 8.95 0.26 9.56
CA VAL A 73 7.79 0.99 10.05
C VAL A 73 6.57 0.08 10.26
N TYR A 74 6.39 -0.95 9.44
CA TYR A 74 5.27 -1.88 9.64
C TYR A 74 5.38 -2.62 10.98
N LEU A 75 6.59 -3.05 11.34
CA LEU A 75 6.83 -3.69 12.62
C LEU A 75 6.72 -2.68 13.78
N ASP A 76 7.43 -1.55 13.66
CA ASP A 76 7.55 -0.58 14.75
C ASP A 76 6.19 0.01 15.15
N SER A 77 5.37 0.43 14.18
CA SER A 77 4.04 1.00 14.47
C SER A 77 3.10 -0.02 15.11
N ASN A 78 3.12 -1.27 14.66
CA ASN A 78 2.28 -2.31 15.23
C ASN A 78 2.74 -2.76 16.63
N VAL A 79 4.06 -2.78 16.88
CA VAL A 79 4.62 -3.02 18.23
C VAL A 79 4.20 -1.91 19.18
N MET A 80 4.30 -0.65 18.75
CA MET A 80 3.89 0.51 19.56
C MET A 80 2.41 0.49 19.91
N SER A 81 1.57 -0.02 19.01
CA SER A 81 0.12 -0.17 19.21
C SER A 81 -0.27 -1.43 19.99
N GLY A 82 0.71 -2.29 20.32
CA GLY A 82 0.48 -3.49 21.11
C GLY A 82 -0.13 -4.67 20.35
N HIS A 83 -0.13 -4.64 19.02
CA HIS A 83 -0.66 -5.71 18.21
C HIS A 83 0.18 -6.99 18.32
N LYS A 84 -0.48 -8.14 18.20
CA LYS A 84 0.20 -9.41 18.04
C LYS A 84 0.76 -9.52 16.62
N ILE A 85 2.06 -9.84 16.50
CA ILE A 85 2.75 -9.86 15.21
C ILE A 85 3.29 -11.26 14.95
N SER A 86 3.08 -11.74 13.73
CA SER A 86 3.69 -12.94 13.17
C SER A 86 4.55 -12.58 11.95
N LEU A 87 5.83 -12.95 12.02
CA LEU A 87 6.76 -12.68 10.93
C LEU A 87 6.76 -13.83 9.91
N LEU A 88 6.66 -13.46 8.63
CA LEU A 88 6.73 -14.38 7.50
C LEU A 88 8.14 -14.37 6.93
N LYS A 89 8.86 -15.50 7.00
CA LYS A 89 10.24 -15.59 6.55
C LYS A 89 10.39 -15.42 5.04
N GLY A 90 11.04 -14.31 4.64
CA GLY A 90 11.62 -14.14 3.32
C GLY A 90 13.04 -14.69 3.30
N THR A 91 13.32 -15.64 2.42
CA THR A 91 14.62 -16.29 2.25
C THR A 91 15.08 -16.24 0.80
N ARG A 92 16.31 -16.61 0.53
CA ARG A 92 16.79 -16.73 -0.86
C ARG A 92 16.01 -17.77 -1.65
N GLU A 93 15.61 -18.84 -0.99
CA GLU A 93 14.90 -19.98 -1.60
C GLU A 93 13.51 -19.57 -2.08
N ASN A 94 12.83 -18.66 -1.37
CA ASN A 94 11.52 -18.14 -1.77
C ASN A 94 11.61 -16.76 -2.43
N GLY A 95 12.81 -16.31 -2.84
CA GLY A 95 13.03 -15.02 -3.48
C GLY A 95 12.70 -13.82 -2.60
N PHE A 96 12.71 -13.98 -1.28
CA PHE A 96 12.27 -12.99 -0.28
C PHE A 96 10.80 -12.59 -0.39
N LEU A 97 9.99 -13.46 -1.02
CA LEU A 97 8.55 -13.28 -1.22
C LEU A 97 7.81 -14.43 -0.52
N PRO A 98 7.55 -14.32 0.79
CA PRO A 98 6.79 -15.36 1.49
C PRO A 98 5.37 -15.44 0.90
N MET A 99 4.83 -16.65 0.89
CA MET A 99 3.49 -16.95 0.41
C MET A 99 2.56 -17.28 1.58
N PRO A 100 1.24 -17.18 1.41
CA PRO A 100 0.31 -17.52 2.48
C PRO A 100 0.44 -18.99 2.88
N ASP A 101 0.43 -19.22 4.19
CA ASP A 101 0.30 -20.55 4.74
C ASP A 101 -1.19 -20.86 4.99
N ASN A 102 -1.75 -21.78 4.23
CA ASN A 102 -3.16 -22.11 4.28
C ASN A 102 -3.57 -22.96 5.49
N THR A 103 -2.67 -23.19 6.45
CA THR A 103 -2.96 -24.04 7.62
C THR A 103 -3.78 -23.32 8.69
N ASP A 104 -3.70 -22.01 8.80
CA ASP A 104 -4.46 -21.20 9.77
C ASP A 104 -5.28 -20.11 9.06
N LYS A 105 -6.55 -20.39 8.82
CA LYS A 105 -7.49 -19.49 8.12
C LYS A 105 -8.30 -18.65 9.10
N LYS A 106 -7.66 -17.74 9.80
CA LYS A 106 -8.30 -16.71 10.62
C LYS A 106 -8.05 -15.32 10.03
N PRO A 107 -8.83 -14.30 10.42
CA PRO A 107 -8.60 -12.94 9.99
C PRO A 107 -7.24 -12.39 10.44
N TYR A 108 -6.54 -11.73 9.52
CA TYR A 108 -5.27 -11.04 9.74
C TYR A 108 -5.29 -9.66 9.10
N VAL A 109 -4.41 -8.79 9.55
CA VAL A 109 -3.93 -7.66 8.76
C VAL A 109 -2.56 -8.02 8.18
N ILE A 110 -2.46 -7.99 6.87
CA ILE A 110 -1.31 -8.50 6.11
C ILE A 110 -0.60 -7.33 5.44
N TYR A 111 0.65 -7.08 5.79
CA TYR A 111 1.47 -6.10 5.08
C TYR A 111 2.20 -6.78 3.93
N LEU A 112 2.05 -6.24 2.72
CA LEU A 112 2.82 -6.65 1.54
C LEU A 112 3.44 -5.41 0.91
N CYS A 113 4.73 -5.48 0.57
CA CYS A 113 5.45 -4.41 -0.10
C CYS A 113 5.99 -4.92 -1.44
N SER A 114 5.57 -4.29 -2.53
CA SER A 114 5.99 -4.71 -3.88
C SER A 114 6.14 -3.49 -4.81
N PRO A 115 7.35 -3.17 -5.24
CA PRO A 115 8.66 -3.77 -4.90
C PRO A 115 9.01 -3.67 -3.43
N ASN A 116 9.57 -4.74 -2.85
CA ASN A 116 9.86 -4.79 -1.43
C ASN A 116 11.08 -3.94 -1.05
N ASN A 117 10.97 -3.20 0.03
CA ASN A 117 12.10 -2.56 0.70
C ASN A 117 12.49 -3.42 1.92
N PRO A 118 13.71 -4.03 2.00
CA PRO A 118 14.93 -3.61 1.29
C PRO A 118 15.34 -4.49 0.09
N THR A 119 14.63 -5.56 -0.24
CA THR A 119 15.13 -6.61 -1.13
C THR A 119 15.00 -6.29 -2.62
N GLY A 120 14.08 -5.39 -2.98
CA GLY A 120 13.71 -5.10 -4.37
C GLY A 120 12.87 -6.20 -5.03
N ALA A 121 12.51 -7.24 -4.29
CA ALA A 121 11.69 -8.34 -4.82
C ALA A 121 10.28 -7.85 -5.19
N VAL A 122 9.73 -8.37 -6.28
CA VAL A 122 8.43 -7.99 -6.82
C VAL A 122 7.55 -9.22 -6.93
N TYR A 123 6.37 -9.18 -6.34
CA TYR A 123 5.37 -10.23 -6.48
C TYR A 123 4.82 -10.26 -7.91
N ASN A 124 4.75 -11.44 -8.50
CA ASN A 124 4.06 -11.63 -9.77
C ASN A 124 2.54 -11.75 -9.58
N ARG A 125 1.80 -11.78 -10.69
CA ARG A 125 0.34 -11.83 -10.71
C ARG A 125 -0.23 -13.06 -9.96
N GLU A 126 0.39 -14.22 -10.14
CA GLU A 126 -0.05 -15.47 -9.49
C GLU A 126 0.18 -15.43 -7.97
N GLN A 127 1.30 -14.87 -7.55
CA GLN A 127 1.64 -14.72 -6.14
C GLN A 127 0.71 -13.73 -5.43
N LEU A 128 0.42 -12.57 -6.05
CA LEU A 128 -0.55 -11.63 -5.51
C LEU A 128 -1.95 -12.23 -5.49
N LYS A 129 -2.33 -13.00 -6.52
CA LYS A 129 -3.63 -13.69 -6.54
C LYS A 129 -3.77 -14.66 -5.36
N ALA A 130 -2.72 -15.43 -5.05
CA ALA A 130 -2.75 -16.32 -3.90
C ALA A 130 -2.95 -15.56 -2.57
N TRP A 131 -2.35 -14.39 -2.41
CA TRP A 131 -2.56 -13.53 -1.24
C TRP A 131 -3.99 -12.96 -1.18
N VAL A 132 -4.51 -12.50 -2.32
CA VAL A 132 -5.89 -11.97 -2.42
C VAL A 132 -6.91 -13.06 -2.12
N ASP A 133 -6.72 -14.26 -2.66
CA ASP A 133 -7.61 -15.40 -2.39
C ASP A 133 -7.58 -15.78 -0.91
N PHE A 134 -6.38 -15.91 -0.34
CA PHE A 134 -6.23 -16.17 1.10
C PHE A 134 -6.94 -15.10 1.95
N ALA A 135 -6.74 -13.82 1.62
CA ALA A 135 -7.35 -12.73 2.37
C ALA A 135 -8.88 -12.77 2.30
N ASN A 136 -9.44 -12.99 1.13
CA ASN A 136 -10.90 -13.11 0.95
C ASN A 136 -11.48 -14.32 1.69
N GLU A 137 -10.82 -15.47 1.63
CA GLU A 137 -11.26 -16.69 2.30
C GLU A 137 -11.18 -16.59 3.84
N ALA A 138 -10.15 -15.91 4.35
CA ALA A 138 -9.92 -15.76 5.79
C ALA A 138 -10.61 -14.53 6.40
N GLY A 139 -11.19 -13.64 5.59
CA GLY A 139 -11.72 -12.34 6.05
C GLY A 139 -10.61 -11.38 6.51
N SER A 140 -9.42 -11.46 5.89
CA SER A 140 -8.25 -10.67 6.19
C SER A 140 -8.22 -9.36 5.39
N LEU A 141 -7.42 -8.39 5.85
CA LEU A 141 -7.13 -7.15 5.14
C LEU A 141 -5.68 -7.13 4.68
N ILE A 142 -5.44 -6.82 3.42
CA ILE A 142 -4.10 -6.57 2.89
C ILE A 142 -3.82 -5.06 2.89
N ILE A 143 -2.73 -4.65 3.52
CA ILE A 143 -2.11 -3.33 3.37
C ILE A 143 -0.98 -3.49 2.35
N PHE A 144 -1.21 -3.03 1.13
CA PHE A 144 -0.29 -3.16 0.01
C PHE A 144 0.50 -1.88 -0.21
N ASP A 145 1.80 -1.90 0.09
CA ASP A 145 2.69 -0.75 -0.14
C ASP A 145 3.35 -0.87 -1.51
N SER A 146 2.90 -0.01 -2.44
CA SER A 146 3.41 0.11 -3.81
C SER A 146 4.28 1.37 -4.01
N ALA A 147 4.88 1.89 -2.94
CA ALA A 147 5.66 3.14 -3.01
C ALA A 147 6.77 3.13 -4.07
N TYR A 148 7.23 1.97 -4.48
CA TYR A 148 8.29 1.79 -5.49
C TYR A 148 7.76 1.28 -6.85
N GLU A 149 6.45 1.29 -7.09
CA GLU A 149 5.83 0.73 -8.30
C GLU A 149 6.41 1.29 -9.60
N ALA A 150 6.77 2.58 -9.62
CA ALA A 150 7.34 3.23 -10.80
C ALA A 150 8.71 2.67 -11.24
N PHE A 151 9.36 1.88 -10.40
CA PHE A 151 10.64 1.22 -10.69
C PHE A 151 10.47 -0.22 -11.18
N ILE A 152 9.25 -0.73 -11.23
CA ILE A 152 8.97 -2.05 -11.79
C ILE A 152 9.35 -2.07 -13.28
N SER A 153 10.05 -3.12 -13.67
CA SER A 153 10.39 -3.42 -15.07
C SER A 153 9.94 -4.82 -15.42
N GLY A 154 9.38 -4.99 -16.62
CA GLY A 154 8.83 -6.26 -17.08
C GLY A 154 7.33 -6.37 -16.77
N ASP A 155 6.80 -7.58 -16.92
CA ASP A 155 5.37 -7.88 -16.82
C ASP A 155 4.99 -8.27 -15.38
N TYR A 156 5.03 -7.26 -14.49
CA TYR A 156 4.61 -7.40 -13.09
C TYR A 156 3.48 -6.41 -12.78
N PRO A 157 2.56 -6.75 -11.86
CA PRO A 157 1.54 -5.81 -11.41
C PRO A 157 2.14 -4.56 -10.75
N HIS A 158 1.67 -3.39 -11.13
CA HIS A 158 2.00 -2.11 -10.53
C HIS A 158 1.05 -1.75 -9.37
N SER A 159 -0.13 -2.35 -9.38
CA SER A 159 -1.16 -2.19 -8.35
C SER A 159 -1.72 -3.53 -7.96
N ILE A 160 -2.06 -3.69 -6.67
CA ILE A 160 -2.78 -4.88 -6.22
C ILE A 160 -4.17 -4.98 -6.87
N TYR A 161 -4.74 -3.86 -7.26
CA TYR A 161 -6.05 -3.79 -7.90
C TYR A 161 -6.08 -4.29 -9.35
N GLU A 162 -4.93 -4.68 -9.91
CA GLU A 162 -4.88 -5.48 -11.14
C GLU A 162 -5.26 -6.95 -10.89
N ILE A 163 -5.39 -7.34 -9.62
CA ILE A 163 -5.70 -8.71 -9.21
C ILE A 163 -7.19 -8.80 -8.89
N ASP A 164 -7.87 -9.70 -9.57
CA ASP A 164 -9.30 -9.94 -9.34
C ASP A 164 -9.59 -10.34 -7.89
N GLY A 165 -10.55 -9.65 -7.27
CA GLY A 165 -10.93 -9.83 -5.87
C GLY A 165 -10.18 -8.94 -4.87
N ALA A 166 -9.19 -8.15 -5.29
CA ALA A 166 -8.44 -7.28 -4.39
C ALA A 166 -9.28 -6.13 -3.80
N ASP A 167 -10.29 -5.66 -4.53
CA ASP A 167 -11.21 -4.61 -4.09
C ASP A 167 -11.93 -4.93 -2.78
N SER A 168 -12.10 -6.22 -2.49
CA SER A 168 -12.83 -6.68 -1.30
C SER A 168 -11.96 -6.79 -0.06
N CYS A 169 -10.62 -6.82 -0.21
CA CYS A 169 -9.72 -7.18 0.88
C CYS A 169 -8.43 -6.36 0.93
N ALA A 170 -8.24 -5.34 0.08
CA ALA A 170 -6.98 -4.62 0.05
C ALA A 170 -7.15 -3.09 0.15
N VAL A 171 -6.17 -2.46 0.80
CA VAL A 171 -5.90 -1.02 0.75
C VAL A 171 -4.50 -0.84 0.19
N GLU A 172 -4.34 0.03 -0.82
CA GLU A 172 -3.06 0.33 -1.44
C GLU A 172 -2.50 1.67 -0.96
N ILE A 173 -1.22 1.68 -0.63
CA ILE A 173 -0.47 2.86 -0.22
C ILE A 173 0.60 3.16 -1.26
N CYS A 174 0.57 4.38 -1.83
CA CYS A 174 1.51 4.87 -2.83
C CYS A 174 2.33 6.06 -2.29
N SER A 175 3.36 6.48 -3.04
CA SER A 175 4.18 7.62 -2.61
C SER A 175 4.77 8.40 -3.78
N PHE A 176 4.43 9.68 -3.87
CA PHE A 176 5.09 10.61 -4.80
C PHE A 176 6.56 10.89 -4.46
N SER A 177 6.98 10.60 -3.23
CA SER A 177 8.38 10.71 -2.82
C SER A 177 9.35 9.95 -3.73
N LYS A 178 8.88 8.82 -4.30
CA LYS A 178 9.68 7.96 -5.19
C LYS A 178 9.35 8.24 -6.65
N THR A 179 8.09 8.10 -7.02
CA THR A 179 7.60 8.24 -8.39
C THR A 179 7.90 9.61 -9.00
N ALA A 180 7.71 10.68 -8.25
CA ALA A 180 7.92 12.05 -8.70
C ALA A 180 9.15 12.75 -8.10
N GLY A 181 9.92 12.05 -7.26
CA GLY A 181 11.08 12.64 -6.58
C GLY A 181 10.72 13.70 -5.53
N PHE A 182 9.52 13.67 -4.97
CA PHE A 182 9.02 14.69 -4.05
C PHE A 182 9.39 14.44 -2.58
N THR A 183 10.47 13.73 -2.30
CA THR A 183 10.88 13.39 -0.93
C THR A 183 11.00 14.61 0.00
N GLY A 184 11.41 15.75 -0.52
CA GLY A 184 11.59 16.98 0.27
C GLY A 184 10.38 17.93 0.28
N THR A 185 9.30 17.60 -0.42
CA THR A 185 8.16 18.53 -0.62
C THR A 185 6.81 17.98 -0.18
N ARG A 186 6.76 16.77 0.24
CA ARG A 186 5.55 16.02 0.68
C ARG A 186 4.26 16.83 0.74
#